data_feae6e008ec5b5b9d1234be10875bf98
#
_entry.id   feae6e008ec5b5b9d1234be10875bf98
#
_cell.length_a   1.000
_cell.length_b   1.000
_cell.length_c   1.000
_cell.angle_alpha   90.00
_cell.angle_beta   90.00
_cell.angle_gamma   90.00
#
_symmetry.space_group_name_H-M   'P 1'
#
loop_
_entity.id
_entity.type
_entity.pdbx_description
1 polymer ?
#
loop_
_entity_poly.entity_id
_entity_poly.type
_entity_poly.pdbx_seq_one_letter_code
_entity_poly.pdbx_strand_id
1 'polypeptide(L)'
;MHCVWATKERRPLIKTELKQRLWPYLGGIARENKMKALIIGGVEDHAHVLLSIPSTLSVAKSVQLLKGNSSKWIHDTFNEHWDFEWQEGYGAFSIGVSGIDDTTKYIQNQAEHHRNVTFKEELETFLKKHGMEYVEQDLE
;
A
#
# COMPACT_ATOMS: atom_id res chain seq x y z
N MET A 1 -10.80 -0.39 -5.18
CA MET A 1 -9.45 -0.61 -5.75
C MET A 1 -8.49 -1.02 -4.65
N HIS A 2 -7.89 -2.18 -4.81
CA HIS A 2 -6.86 -2.67 -3.88
C HIS A 2 -5.50 -2.22 -4.40
N CYS A 3 -4.86 -1.30 -3.69
CA CYS A 3 -3.55 -0.75 -4.08
C CYS A 3 -2.47 -1.30 -3.14
N VAL A 4 -1.31 -1.59 -3.70
CA VAL A 4 -0.17 -2.09 -2.93
C VAL A 4 1.12 -1.45 -3.44
N TRP A 5 1.99 -1.05 -2.52
CA TRP A 5 3.32 -0.56 -2.87
C TRP A 5 4.31 -0.83 -1.74
N ALA A 6 5.57 -0.95 -2.11
CA ALA A 6 6.63 -1.27 -1.17
C ALA A 6 7.47 -0.05 -0.84
N THR A 7 8.29 -0.18 0.18
CA THR A 7 9.40 0.74 0.45
C THR A 7 10.47 0.57 -0.62
N LYS A 8 11.33 1.57 -0.75
CA LYS A 8 12.45 1.53 -1.71
C LYS A 8 13.33 0.31 -1.42
N GLU A 9 13.58 -0.48 -2.47
CA GLU A 9 14.37 -1.71 -2.40
C GLU A 9 13.82 -2.71 -1.37
N ARG A 10 12.56 -2.55 -0.99
CA ARG A 10 11.87 -3.38 0.03
C ARG A 10 12.62 -3.41 1.36
N ARG A 11 13.28 -2.32 1.70
CA ARG A 11 13.95 -2.18 3.00
C ARG A 11 12.90 -2.10 4.12
N PRO A 12 13.14 -2.70 5.28
CA PRO A 12 12.18 -2.72 6.38
C PRO A 12 12.10 -1.36 7.09
N LEU A 13 11.58 -0.34 6.40
CA LEU A 13 11.56 1.04 6.86
C LEU A 13 10.33 1.38 7.71
N ILE A 14 9.25 0.59 7.62
CA ILE A 14 8.02 0.83 8.38
C ILE A 14 8.10 0.07 9.70
N LYS A 15 8.74 0.68 10.68
CA LYS A 15 8.83 0.10 12.02
C LYS A 15 7.48 0.18 12.73
N THR A 16 7.30 -0.60 13.78
CA THR A 16 6.02 -0.71 14.49
C THR A 16 5.49 0.65 14.96
N GLU A 17 6.34 1.49 15.54
CA GLU A 17 5.94 2.82 16.01
C GLU A 17 5.49 3.72 14.85
N LEU A 18 6.21 3.69 13.74
CA LEU A 18 5.84 4.45 12.56
C LEU A 18 4.52 3.93 11.98
N LYS A 19 4.37 2.63 11.90
CA LYS A 19 3.17 2.00 11.34
C LYS A 19 1.90 2.44 12.08
N GLN A 20 1.95 2.51 13.41
CA GLN A 20 0.81 2.91 14.24
C GLN A 20 0.31 4.31 13.92
N ARG A 21 1.19 5.20 13.43
CA ARG A 21 0.84 6.56 13.04
C ARG A 21 0.62 6.71 11.54
N LEU A 22 1.34 5.94 10.74
CA LEU A 22 1.29 6.04 9.28
C LEU A 22 -0.05 5.60 8.71
N TRP A 23 -0.60 4.48 9.18
CA TRP A 23 -1.88 4.01 8.65
C TRP A 23 -3.00 5.02 8.88
N PRO A 24 -3.20 5.58 10.08
CA PRO A 24 -4.21 6.65 10.25
C PRO A 24 -3.93 7.89 9.42
N TYR A 25 -2.66 8.24 9.20
CA TYR A 25 -2.29 9.40 8.40
C TYR A 25 -2.64 9.19 6.92
N LEU A 26 -2.38 8.01 6.39
CA LEU A 26 -2.80 7.67 5.02
C LEU A 26 -4.32 7.78 4.87
N GLY A 27 -5.07 7.30 5.85
CA GLY A 27 -6.53 7.47 5.86
C GLY A 27 -6.96 8.92 5.84
N GLY A 28 -6.24 9.77 6.56
CA GLY A 28 -6.47 11.22 6.57
C GLY A 28 -6.20 11.88 5.22
N ILE A 29 -5.10 11.52 4.56
CA ILE A 29 -4.80 12.00 3.20
C ILE A 29 -5.92 11.61 2.23
N ALA A 30 -6.37 10.36 2.30
CA ALA A 30 -7.47 9.89 1.45
C ALA A 30 -8.69 10.77 1.65
N ARG A 31 -9.09 10.98 2.89
CA ARG A 31 -10.27 11.76 3.26
C ARG A 31 -10.19 13.19 2.75
N GLU A 32 -9.05 13.85 2.89
CA GLU A 32 -8.84 15.22 2.42
C GLU A 32 -8.95 15.35 0.90
N ASN A 33 -8.71 14.26 0.18
CA ASN A 33 -8.77 14.22 -1.28
C ASN A 33 -10.02 13.51 -1.79
N LYS A 34 -11.06 13.44 -0.95
CA LYS A 34 -12.38 12.87 -1.29
C LYS A 34 -12.35 11.39 -1.63
N MET A 35 -11.31 10.70 -1.20
CA MET A 35 -11.22 9.25 -1.23
C MET A 35 -11.66 8.68 0.11
N LYS A 36 -11.94 7.38 0.13
CA LYS A 36 -12.19 6.67 1.37
C LYS A 36 -11.27 5.44 1.42
N ALA A 37 -10.46 5.35 2.45
CA ALA A 37 -9.68 4.15 2.72
C ALA A 37 -10.54 3.23 3.59
N LEU A 38 -11.00 2.12 3.01
CA LEU A 38 -11.83 1.16 3.72
C LEU A 38 -11.01 0.36 4.72
N ILE A 39 -9.79 0.04 4.38
CA ILE A 39 -8.83 -0.63 5.25
C ILE A 39 -7.41 -0.30 4.78
N ILE A 40 -6.50 -0.17 5.71
CA ILE A 40 -5.07 0.00 5.45
C ILE A 40 -4.33 -1.02 6.32
N GLY A 41 -3.36 -1.68 5.77
CA GLY A 41 -2.53 -2.64 6.48
C GLY A 41 -1.23 -2.88 5.76
N GLY A 42 -0.40 -3.72 6.33
CA GLY A 42 0.89 -4.06 5.77
C GLY A 42 1.87 -4.48 6.84
N VAL A 43 3.10 -4.59 6.42
CA VAL A 43 4.23 -4.94 7.29
C VAL A 43 5.36 -3.94 7.08
N GLU A 44 6.58 -4.26 7.52
CA GLU A 44 7.69 -3.31 7.55
C GLU A 44 8.19 -2.86 6.17
N ASP A 45 7.88 -3.57 5.08
CA ASP A 45 8.40 -3.25 3.76
C ASP A 45 7.34 -2.94 2.71
N HIS A 46 6.04 -2.97 3.05
CA HIS A 46 4.99 -2.60 2.09
C HIS A 46 3.66 -2.29 2.77
N ALA A 47 2.79 -1.63 2.01
CA ALA A 47 1.46 -1.24 2.44
C ALA A 47 0.39 -1.72 1.46
N HIS A 48 -0.76 -2.07 1.99
CA HIS A 48 -1.97 -2.37 1.25
C HIS A 48 -3.05 -1.38 1.63
N VAL A 49 -3.73 -0.82 0.65
CA VAL A 49 -4.83 0.12 0.88
C VAL A 49 -6.01 -0.27 -0.01
N LEU A 50 -7.17 -0.50 0.60
CA LEU A 50 -8.40 -0.68 -0.15
C LEU A 50 -9.09 0.67 -0.24
N LEU A 51 -9.11 1.26 -1.44
CA LEU A 51 -9.59 2.63 -1.69
C LEU A 51 -10.91 2.65 -2.44
N SER A 52 -11.80 3.53 -1.99
CA SER A 52 -12.89 4.05 -2.81
C SER A 52 -12.41 5.37 -3.40
N ILE A 53 -12.30 5.41 -4.73
CA ILE A 53 -11.74 6.56 -5.47
C ILE A 53 -12.88 7.27 -6.19
N PRO A 54 -13.01 8.63 -6.04
CA PRO A 54 -14.04 9.36 -6.77
C PRO A 54 -13.74 9.40 -8.26
N SER A 55 -14.78 9.57 -9.07
CA SER A 55 -14.66 9.60 -10.52
C SER A 55 -13.78 10.74 -11.05
N THR A 56 -13.49 11.72 -10.22
CA THR A 56 -12.65 12.88 -10.55
C THR A 56 -11.15 12.61 -10.43
N LEU A 57 -10.76 11.46 -9.86
CA LEU A 57 -9.35 11.11 -9.67
C LEU A 57 -9.02 9.82 -10.41
N SER A 58 -7.83 9.80 -11.03
CA SER A 58 -7.27 8.55 -11.54
C SER A 58 -6.69 7.71 -10.41
N VAL A 59 -6.51 6.42 -10.67
CA VAL A 59 -5.80 5.54 -9.73
C VAL A 59 -4.37 6.03 -9.51
N ALA A 60 -3.68 6.39 -10.59
CA ALA A 60 -2.30 6.87 -10.50
C ALA A 60 -2.18 8.13 -9.64
N LYS A 61 -3.09 9.08 -9.81
CA LYS A 61 -3.09 10.31 -9.00
C LYS A 61 -3.41 10.01 -7.55
N SER A 62 -4.34 9.10 -7.29
CA SER A 62 -4.71 8.70 -5.92
C SER A 62 -3.51 8.11 -5.17
N VAL A 63 -2.80 7.19 -5.80
CA VAL A 63 -1.60 6.58 -5.21
C VAL A 63 -0.50 7.61 -5.01
N GLN A 64 -0.30 8.51 -6.00
CA GLN A 64 0.68 9.59 -5.89
C GLN A 64 0.42 10.49 -4.69
N LEU A 65 -0.85 10.86 -4.46
CA LEU A 65 -1.22 11.69 -3.30
C LEU A 65 -0.90 10.98 -1.98
N LEU A 66 -1.22 9.70 -1.88
CA LEU A 66 -0.95 8.93 -0.66
C LEU A 66 0.55 8.79 -0.42
N LYS A 67 1.30 8.40 -1.43
CA LYS A 67 2.75 8.19 -1.30
C LYS A 67 3.50 9.49 -1.05
N GLY A 68 3.23 10.52 -1.84
CA GLY A 68 3.95 11.80 -1.75
C GLY A 68 3.70 12.51 -0.44
N ASN A 69 2.44 12.63 -0.04
CA ASN A 69 2.09 13.34 1.18
C ASN A 69 2.54 12.57 2.44
N SER A 70 2.49 11.24 2.43
CA SER A 70 2.96 10.45 3.57
C SER A 70 4.48 10.52 3.71
N SER A 71 5.22 10.46 2.61
CA SER A 71 6.68 10.58 2.63
C SER A 71 7.11 11.94 3.19
N LYS A 72 6.48 13.02 2.72
CA LYS A 72 6.76 14.35 3.23
C LYS A 72 6.47 14.45 4.73
N TRP A 73 5.33 13.96 5.16
CA TRP A 73 4.96 13.98 6.58
C TRP A 73 5.95 13.21 7.45
N ILE A 74 6.40 12.05 7.00
CA ILE A 74 7.38 11.25 7.72
C ILE A 74 8.68 12.03 7.90
N HIS A 75 9.18 12.65 6.83
CA HIS A 75 10.43 13.42 6.89
C HIS A 75 10.30 14.66 7.76
N ASP A 76 9.15 15.33 7.74
CA ASP A 76 8.91 16.54 8.52
C ASP A 76 8.68 16.24 10.01
N THR A 77 8.24 15.03 10.35
CA THR A 77 7.79 14.69 11.69
C THR A 77 8.80 13.83 12.47
N PHE A 78 9.51 12.93 11.77
CA PHE A 78 10.38 11.95 12.42
C PHE A 78 11.82 12.08 11.92
N ASN A 79 12.69 12.61 12.74
CA ASN A 79 14.12 12.75 12.38
C ASN A 79 14.80 11.39 12.19
N GLU A 80 14.38 10.38 12.95
CA GLU A 80 14.94 9.03 12.88
C GLU A 80 14.59 8.28 11.60
N HIS A 81 13.60 8.77 10.86
CA HIS A 81 13.17 8.15 9.59
C HIS A 81 13.63 8.97 8.37
N TRP A 82 14.77 9.62 8.49
CA TRP A 82 15.33 10.45 7.42
C TRP A 82 15.57 9.69 6.11
N ASP A 83 15.79 8.38 6.18
CA ASP A 83 16.05 7.51 5.04
C ASP A 83 14.78 6.87 4.48
N PHE A 84 13.61 7.20 5.01
CA PHE A 84 12.35 6.64 4.52
C PHE A 84 12.08 7.06 3.08
N GLU A 85 11.74 6.07 2.24
CA GLU A 85 11.37 6.32 0.86
C GLU A 85 10.48 5.18 0.36
N TRP A 86 9.43 5.53 -0.37
CA TRP A 86 8.62 4.54 -1.10
C TRP A 86 9.32 4.18 -2.40
N GLN A 87 9.09 2.94 -2.88
CA GLN A 87 9.54 2.54 -4.22
C GLN A 87 8.82 3.38 -5.28
N GLU A 88 9.36 3.40 -6.48
CA GLU A 88 8.60 3.88 -7.64
C GLU A 88 7.62 2.78 -8.02
N GLY A 89 6.44 3.19 -8.51
CA GLY A 89 5.43 2.24 -8.94
C GLY A 89 4.54 1.71 -7.82
N TYR A 90 3.57 0.91 -8.23
CA TYR A 90 2.55 0.35 -7.37
C TYR A 90 1.79 -0.74 -8.11
N GLY A 91 1.10 -1.61 -7.37
CA GLY A 91 0.09 -2.50 -7.93
C GLY A 91 -1.30 -1.98 -7.62
N ALA A 92 -2.24 -2.14 -8.54
CA ALA A 92 -3.63 -1.75 -8.33
C ALA A 92 -4.55 -2.79 -8.96
N PHE A 93 -5.49 -3.30 -8.17
CA PHE A 93 -6.37 -4.39 -8.56
C PHE A 93 -7.82 -4.03 -8.27
N SER A 94 -8.68 -4.18 -9.28
CA SER A 94 -10.11 -3.93 -9.10
C SER A 94 -10.73 -5.00 -8.21
N ILE A 95 -11.53 -4.56 -7.24
CA ILE A 95 -12.24 -5.43 -6.33
C ILE A 95 -13.73 -5.15 -6.46
N GLY A 96 -14.49 -6.17 -6.80
CA GLY A 96 -15.95 -6.09 -6.82
C GLY A 96 -16.51 -6.02 -5.42
N VAL A 97 -17.77 -5.57 -5.29
CA VAL A 97 -18.43 -5.43 -4.00
C VAL A 97 -18.40 -6.73 -3.20
N SER A 98 -18.60 -7.87 -3.85
CA SER A 98 -18.57 -9.19 -3.20
C SER A 98 -17.18 -9.58 -2.67
N GLY A 99 -16.11 -8.94 -3.15
CA GLY A 99 -14.75 -9.24 -2.72
C GLY A 99 -14.23 -8.35 -1.59
N ILE A 100 -14.99 -7.34 -1.18
CA ILE A 100 -14.54 -6.36 -0.18
C ILE A 100 -14.22 -7.02 1.16
N ASP A 101 -15.09 -7.90 1.65
CA ASP A 101 -14.88 -8.53 2.96
C ASP A 101 -13.63 -9.40 2.97
N ASP A 102 -13.42 -10.21 1.94
CA ASP A 102 -12.24 -11.06 1.85
C ASP A 102 -10.96 -10.25 1.73
N THR A 103 -10.99 -9.19 0.92
CA THR A 103 -9.84 -8.29 0.76
C THR A 103 -9.53 -7.57 2.07
N THR A 104 -10.55 -7.14 2.80
CA THR A 104 -10.38 -6.48 4.10
C THR A 104 -9.68 -7.42 5.08
N LYS A 105 -10.13 -8.67 5.19
CA LYS A 105 -9.50 -9.67 6.05
C LYS A 105 -8.07 -9.94 5.64
N TYR A 106 -7.82 -10.05 4.35
CA TYR A 106 -6.48 -10.26 3.82
C TYR A 106 -5.53 -9.13 4.24
N ILE A 107 -5.97 -7.88 4.11
CA ILE A 107 -5.16 -6.71 4.48
C ILE A 107 -4.94 -6.65 5.99
N GLN A 108 -5.96 -6.98 6.79
CA GLN A 108 -5.82 -7.00 8.25
C GLN A 108 -4.82 -8.05 8.73
N ASN A 109 -4.67 -9.15 8.00
CA ASN A 109 -3.85 -10.29 8.42
C ASN A 109 -2.47 -10.30 7.76
N GLN A 110 -1.96 -9.15 7.30
CA GLN A 110 -0.68 -9.07 6.60
C GLN A 110 0.51 -9.61 7.41
N ALA A 111 0.58 -9.32 8.69
CA ALA A 111 1.69 -9.79 9.52
C ALA A 111 1.74 -11.33 9.56
N GLU A 112 0.59 -11.99 9.70
CA GLU A 112 0.52 -13.45 9.70
C GLU A 112 0.82 -14.02 8.31
N HIS A 113 0.29 -13.40 7.26
CA HIS A 113 0.52 -13.81 5.88
C HIS A 113 2.02 -13.81 5.54
N HIS A 114 2.73 -12.74 5.92
CA HIS A 114 4.14 -12.56 5.58
C HIS A 114 5.12 -13.33 6.47
N ARG A 115 4.65 -14.13 7.38
CA ARG A 115 5.50 -15.12 8.05
C ARG A 115 6.00 -16.18 7.07
N ASN A 116 5.20 -16.47 6.02
CA ASN A 116 5.46 -17.56 5.08
C ASN A 116 5.56 -17.12 3.63
N VAL A 117 5.20 -15.88 3.31
CA VAL A 117 5.11 -15.38 1.93
C VAL A 117 5.80 -14.04 1.83
N THR A 118 6.77 -13.90 0.93
CA THR A 118 7.44 -12.63 0.69
C THR A 118 6.56 -11.69 -0.12
N PHE A 119 6.90 -10.40 -0.11
CA PHE A 119 6.22 -9.40 -0.93
C PHE A 119 6.26 -9.78 -2.42
N LYS A 120 7.40 -10.22 -2.91
CA LYS A 120 7.57 -10.66 -4.30
C LYS A 120 6.61 -11.80 -4.64
N GLU A 121 6.54 -12.82 -3.79
CA GLU A 121 5.63 -13.96 -3.99
C GLU A 121 4.17 -13.52 -3.95
N GLU A 122 3.81 -12.61 -3.04
CA GLU A 122 2.47 -12.06 -2.95
C GLU A 122 2.08 -11.32 -4.22
N LEU A 123 2.94 -10.43 -4.70
CA LEU A 123 2.69 -9.64 -5.90
C LEU A 123 2.55 -10.55 -7.12
N GLU A 124 3.40 -11.54 -7.24
CA GLU A 124 3.34 -12.54 -8.31
C GLU A 124 1.98 -13.25 -8.30
N THR A 125 1.49 -13.65 -7.14
CA THR A 125 0.19 -14.29 -6.99
C THR A 125 -0.95 -13.38 -7.47
N PHE A 126 -0.93 -12.10 -7.10
CA PHE A 126 -1.92 -11.13 -7.56
C PHE A 126 -1.90 -10.94 -9.07
N LEU A 127 -0.72 -10.83 -9.66
CA LEU A 127 -0.60 -10.66 -11.10
C LEU A 127 -1.17 -11.88 -11.85
N LYS A 128 -0.88 -13.08 -11.39
CA LYS A 128 -1.43 -14.30 -11.97
C LYS A 128 -2.95 -14.38 -11.83
N LYS A 129 -3.47 -14.04 -10.64
CA LYS A 129 -4.91 -14.05 -10.36
C LYS A 129 -5.68 -13.12 -11.29
N HIS A 130 -5.10 -11.98 -11.63
CA HIS A 130 -5.72 -10.98 -12.50
C HIS A 130 -5.35 -11.15 -13.97
N GLY A 131 -4.64 -12.23 -14.33
CA GLY A 131 -4.26 -12.51 -15.71
C GLY A 131 -3.28 -11.52 -16.32
N MET A 132 -2.49 -10.85 -15.51
CA MET A 132 -1.54 -9.84 -15.96
C MET A 132 -0.19 -10.47 -16.27
N GLU A 133 0.41 -10.05 -17.39
CA GLU A 133 1.76 -10.44 -17.74
C GLU A 133 2.77 -9.64 -16.92
N TYR A 134 3.87 -10.28 -16.56
CA TYR A 134 4.95 -9.62 -15.83
C TYR A 134 6.28 -10.30 -16.14
N VAL A 135 7.37 -9.56 -15.91
CA VAL A 135 8.73 -10.12 -15.90
C VAL A 135 9.29 -10.01 -14.49
N GLU A 136 10.23 -10.87 -14.12
CA GLU A 136 10.75 -10.91 -12.75
C GLU A 136 11.31 -9.56 -12.30
N GLN A 137 11.87 -8.78 -13.21
CA GLN A 137 12.41 -7.46 -12.90
C GLN A 137 11.35 -6.50 -12.36
N ASP A 138 10.09 -6.65 -12.81
CA ASP A 138 8.99 -5.82 -12.33
C ASP A 138 8.64 -6.08 -10.86
N LEU A 139 9.08 -7.21 -10.32
CA LEU A 139 8.79 -7.63 -8.95
C LEU A 139 9.88 -7.22 -7.96
N GLU A 140 10.96 -6.68 -8.46
CA GLU A 140 12.10 -6.21 -7.68
C GLU A 140 11.99 -4.71 -7.41
#